data_80a923255be9c51215dbd7315c81a8da
#
_entry.id   80a923255be9c51215dbd7315c81a8da
#
_cell.length_a   1.000
_cell.length_b   1.000
_cell.length_c   1.000
_cell.angle_alpha   90.00
_cell.angle_beta   90.00
_cell.angle_gamma   90.00
#
_symmetry.space_group_name_H-M   'P 1'
#
loop_
_entity.id
_entity.type
_entity.pdbx_description
1 polymer ?
#
loop_
_entity_poly.entity_id
_entity_poly.type
_entity_poly.pdbx_seq_one_letter_code
_entity_poly.pdbx_strand_id
1 'polypeptide(L)'
;MKNKIISLLLKVLIFSLFSFHSHSSSQNWKPAQEGNKIILIRHSLAPGGGDPIGFKIDDCKTQRNLNREGISQSKKIGKLFKRNKVLIDQVLSSQWCRCKDTAKFAFGEYKEFAALNSTFQTPFNKNEAKQLKELYRFVKNWNGKGKNLVLVTHYSIITAVTNAVPSSGEIVITDKNFKVISTITTD
;
A
#
# COMPACT_ATOMS: atom_id res chain seq x y z
N MET A 1 0.51 54.94 -42.65
CA MET A 1 0.94 53.52 -42.69
C MET A 1 1.64 53.01 -41.41
N LYS A 2 1.97 53.86 -40.43
CA LYS A 2 2.71 53.46 -39.20
C LYS A 2 1.84 52.80 -38.09
N ASN A 3 0.53 52.99 -38.07
CA ASN A 3 -0.33 52.51 -36.99
C ASN A 3 -0.87 51.08 -37.13
N LYS A 4 -0.65 50.39 -38.26
CA LYS A 4 -1.09 49.00 -38.43
C LYS A 4 -0.03 47.95 -38.01
N ILE A 5 1.23 48.35 -37.95
CA ILE A 5 2.34 47.43 -37.61
C ILE A 5 2.43 47.23 -36.06
N ILE A 6 2.10 48.24 -35.27
CA ILE A 6 2.13 48.18 -33.79
C ILE A 6 1.03 47.24 -33.23
N SER A 7 -0.13 47.18 -33.93
CA SER A 7 -1.25 46.31 -33.50
C SER A 7 -1.00 44.81 -33.72
N LEU A 8 -0.11 44.44 -34.65
CA LEU A 8 0.21 43.05 -34.96
C LEU A 8 1.23 42.46 -33.97
N LEU A 9 2.14 43.30 -33.47
CA LEU A 9 3.16 42.87 -32.52
C LEU A 9 2.62 42.65 -31.10
N LEU A 10 1.53 43.29 -30.71
CA LEU A 10 0.92 43.15 -29.40
C LEU A 10 0.05 41.89 -29.28
N LYS A 11 -0.36 41.27 -30.41
CA LYS A 11 -1.16 40.01 -30.37
C LYS A 11 -0.34 38.72 -30.30
N VAL A 12 0.96 38.80 -30.51
CA VAL A 12 1.85 37.63 -30.47
C VAL A 12 2.42 37.37 -29.05
N LEU A 13 2.33 38.35 -28.16
CA LEU A 13 2.95 38.27 -26.83
C LEU A 13 2.05 37.70 -25.72
N ILE A 14 0.80 37.31 -26.02
CA ILE A 14 -0.16 36.82 -24.99
C ILE A 14 -0.32 35.29 -25.04
N PHE A 15 0.38 34.59 -25.95
CA PHE A 15 0.16 33.14 -26.13
C PHE A 15 1.21 32.21 -25.46
N SER A 16 2.01 32.69 -24.54
CA SER A 16 3.13 31.89 -24.01
C SER A 16 3.24 31.81 -22.47
N LEU A 17 2.16 31.74 -21.71
CA LEU A 17 2.27 31.47 -20.27
C LEU A 17 1.12 30.61 -19.70
N PHE A 18 0.60 29.67 -20.48
CA PHE A 18 -0.08 28.52 -19.84
C PHE A 18 0.92 27.38 -19.67
N SER A 19 1.84 27.55 -18.73
CA SER A 19 2.55 26.42 -18.15
C SER A 19 1.51 25.57 -17.45
N PHE A 20 1.06 24.49 -18.11
CA PHE A 20 0.37 23.41 -17.43
C PHE A 20 1.34 22.85 -16.38
N HIS A 21 1.27 23.37 -15.16
CA HIS A 21 1.81 22.67 -14.01
C HIS A 21 0.95 21.41 -13.84
N SER A 22 1.38 20.33 -14.48
CA SER A 22 0.98 18.99 -14.08
C SER A 22 1.37 18.85 -12.62
N HIS A 23 0.41 19.06 -11.70
CA HIS A 23 0.53 18.63 -10.33
C HIS A 23 0.52 17.10 -10.35
N SER A 24 1.65 16.52 -10.67
CA SER A 24 1.97 15.19 -10.17
C SER A 24 1.91 15.33 -8.65
N SER A 25 0.87 14.81 -8.02
CA SER A 25 0.83 14.64 -6.58
C SER A 25 2.04 13.78 -6.23
N SER A 26 3.13 14.41 -5.83
CA SER A 26 4.34 13.71 -5.41
C SER A 26 3.93 12.87 -4.21
N GLN A 27 3.84 11.56 -4.42
CA GLN A 27 3.50 10.60 -3.37
C GLN A 27 4.42 10.87 -2.17
N ASN A 28 3.84 11.17 -1.03
CA ASN A 28 4.61 11.60 0.13
C ASN A 28 5.29 10.42 0.83
N TRP A 29 6.52 10.12 0.44
CA TRP A 29 7.37 9.10 1.05
C TRP A 29 8.13 9.57 2.29
N LYS A 30 8.14 10.88 2.56
CA LYS A 30 8.90 11.47 3.66
C LYS A 30 8.64 10.79 5.01
N PRO A 31 7.39 10.50 5.44
CA PRO A 31 7.17 9.78 6.70
C PRO A 31 7.84 8.41 6.76
N ALA A 32 7.82 7.64 5.64
CA ALA A 32 8.48 6.33 5.58
C ALA A 32 10.02 6.45 5.58
N GLN A 33 10.58 7.52 5.03
CA GLN A 33 12.02 7.80 5.07
C GLN A 33 12.50 8.16 6.48
N GLU A 34 11.66 8.82 7.27
CA GLU A 34 11.94 9.16 8.68
C GLU A 34 11.99 7.91 9.58
N GLY A 35 11.36 6.81 9.16
CA GLY A 35 11.30 5.56 9.92
C GLY A 35 10.32 5.59 11.10
N ASN A 36 10.35 4.51 11.90
CA ASN A 36 9.45 4.29 13.05
C ASN A 36 7.96 4.35 12.69
N LYS A 37 7.61 4.00 11.44
CA LYS A 37 6.23 3.96 10.95
C LYS A 37 5.73 2.52 10.81
N ILE A 38 4.42 2.38 10.87
CA ILE A 38 3.72 1.16 10.48
C ILE A 38 3.25 1.37 9.04
N ILE A 39 3.69 0.51 8.13
CA ILE A 39 3.37 0.61 6.71
C ILE A 39 2.49 -0.59 6.36
N LEU A 40 1.19 -0.34 6.22
CA LEU A 40 0.23 -1.36 5.82
C LEU A 40 0.15 -1.39 4.29
N ILE A 41 0.15 -2.58 3.71
CA ILE A 41 0.02 -2.78 2.27
C ILE A 41 -1.13 -3.76 2.04
N ARG A 42 -2.17 -3.32 1.34
CA ARG A 42 -3.14 -4.27 0.83
C ARG A 42 -2.46 -5.17 -0.20
N HIS A 43 -2.68 -6.49 -0.14
CA HIS A 43 -2.16 -7.40 -1.16
C HIS A 43 -2.40 -6.85 -2.57
N SER A 44 -1.46 -7.11 -3.48
CA SER A 44 -1.53 -6.70 -4.87
C SER A 44 -2.74 -7.31 -5.59
N LEU A 45 -2.97 -6.90 -6.84
CA LEU A 45 -4.16 -7.26 -7.60
C LEU A 45 -4.36 -8.78 -7.69
N ALA A 46 -5.46 -9.22 -7.09
CA ALA A 46 -6.00 -10.58 -7.17
C ALA A 46 -7.45 -10.44 -7.64
N PRO A 47 -7.77 -10.73 -8.90
CA PRO A 47 -9.11 -10.50 -9.45
C PRO A 47 -10.22 -11.26 -8.72
N GLY A 48 -11.41 -10.68 -8.67
CA GLY A 48 -12.58 -11.26 -8.01
C GLY A 48 -12.77 -10.79 -6.56
N GLY A 49 -13.82 -11.27 -5.90
CA GLY A 49 -14.21 -10.96 -4.53
C GLY A 49 -14.25 -12.22 -3.65
N GLY A 50 -13.59 -12.16 -2.48
CA GLY A 50 -13.54 -13.31 -1.57
C GLY A 50 -12.66 -14.46 -2.07
N ASP A 51 -12.69 -15.57 -1.34
CA ASP A 51 -12.06 -16.83 -1.73
C ASP A 51 -13.16 -17.86 -2.08
N PRO A 52 -12.87 -18.89 -2.90
CA PRO A 52 -13.84 -19.94 -3.21
C PRO A 52 -14.38 -20.64 -1.95
N ILE A 53 -15.61 -21.14 -2.02
CA ILE A 53 -16.17 -21.91 -0.90
C ILE A 53 -15.28 -23.14 -0.63
N GLY A 54 -14.94 -23.35 0.65
CA GLY A 54 -14.13 -24.50 1.06
C GLY A 54 -12.64 -24.35 0.80
N PHE A 55 -12.16 -23.13 0.46
CA PHE A 55 -10.70 -22.91 0.34
C PHE A 55 -9.96 -23.27 1.62
N LYS A 56 -8.70 -23.65 1.46
CA LYS A 56 -7.77 -23.98 2.56
C LYS A 56 -6.65 -22.95 2.61
N ILE A 57 -6.33 -22.48 3.83
CA ILE A 57 -5.32 -21.43 4.04
C ILE A 57 -3.90 -21.90 3.69
N ASP A 58 -3.64 -23.17 3.82
CA ASP A 58 -2.37 -23.85 3.53
C ASP A 58 -2.25 -24.38 2.09
N ASP A 59 -3.32 -24.27 1.29
CA ASP A 59 -3.33 -24.71 -0.11
C ASP A 59 -3.69 -23.54 -1.04
N CYS A 60 -2.65 -22.96 -1.65
CA CYS A 60 -2.81 -21.83 -2.57
C CYS A 60 -3.66 -22.14 -3.81
N LYS A 61 -3.76 -23.41 -4.24
CA LYS A 61 -4.56 -23.80 -5.40
C LYS A 61 -6.05 -23.60 -5.16
N THR A 62 -6.46 -23.58 -3.92
CA THR A 62 -7.86 -23.40 -3.50
C THR A 62 -8.24 -21.94 -3.25
N GLN A 63 -7.26 -21.03 -3.28
CA GLN A 63 -7.44 -19.62 -2.94
C GLN A 63 -7.54 -18.74 -4.19
N ARG A 64 -8.08 -17.54 -4.00
CA ARG A 64 -7.95 -16.44 -4.95
C ARG A 64 -6.54 -15.84 -4.86
N ASN A 65 -5.80 -15.90 -5.95
CA ASN A 65 -4.39 -15.54 -5.99
C ASN A 65 -4.12 -14.31 -6.87
N LEU A 66 -2.88 -13.80 -6.83
CA LEU A 66 -2.44 -12.73 -7.72
C LEU A 66 -2.50 -13.19 -9.18
N ASN A 67 -2.88 -12.27 -10.07
CA ASN A 67 -2.67 -12.45 -11.50
C ASN A 67 -1.31 -11.86 -11.94
N ARG A 68 -1.03 -11.81 -13.23
CA ARG A 68 0.25 -11.27 -13.77
C ARG A 68 0.45 -9.80 -13.40
N GLU A 69 -0.61 -9.00 -13.46
CA GLU A 69 -0.62 -7.58 -13.10
C GLU A 69 -0.31 -7.43 -11.60
N GLY A 70 -0.91 -8.25 -10.74
CA GLY A 70 -0.63 -8.24 -9.30
C GLY A 70 0.82 -8.62 -8.97
N ILE A 71 1.40 -9.57 -9.69
CA ILE A 71 2.82 -9.91 -9.54
C ILE A 71 3.70 -8.72 -9.98
N SER A 72 3.36 -8.07 -11.10
CA SER A 72 4.07 -6.88 -11.58
C SER A 72 3.96 -5.73 -10.59
N GLN A 73 2.76 -5.48 -10.05
CA GLN A 73 2.48 -4.48 -9.02
C GLN A 73 3.31 -4.74 -7.76
N SER A 74 3.39 -5.99 -7.30
CA SER A 74 4.23 -6.37 -6.13
C SER A 74 5.70 -6.03 -6.35
N LYS A 75 6.24 -6.33 -7.53
CA LYS A 75 7.62 -5.97 -7.90
C LYS A 75 7.82 -4.45 -7.96
N LYS A 76 6.81 -3.70 -8.46
CA LYS A 76 6.82 -2.23 -8.47
C LYS A 76 6.86 -1.67 -7.07
N ILE A 77 6.07 -2.22 -6.12
CA ILE A 77 6.11 -1.85 -4.70
C ILE A 77 7.55 -1.94 -4.17
N GLY A 78 8.21 -3.07 -4.35
CA GLY A 78 9.60 -3.24 -3.88
C GLY A 78 10.58 -2.24 -4.49
N LYS A 79 10.43 -1.93 -5.80
CA LYS A 79 11.24 -0.90 -6.47
C LYS A 79 10.97 0.50 -5.89
N LEU A 80 9.72 0.83 -5.54
CA LEU A 80 9.34 2.10 -4.92
C LEU A 80 10.01 2.26 -3.54
N PHE A 81 9.97 1.24 -2.69
CA PHE A 81 10.64 1.26 -1.40
C PHE A 81 12.16 1.48 -1.53
N LYS A 82 12.81 0.76 -2.44
CA LYS A 82 14.25 0.91 -2.72
C LYS A 82 14.59 2.31 -3.24
N ARG A 83 13.85 2.81 -4.23
CA ARG A 83 14.06 4.14 -4.83
C ARG A 83 13.91 5.27 -3.81
N ASN A 84 12.96 5.12 -2.89
CA ASN A 84 12.72 6.10 -1.84
C ASN A 84 13.56 5.86 -0.57
N LYS A 85 14.49 4.91 -0.60
CA LYS A 85 15.43 4.63 0.51
C LYS A 85 14.70 4.33 1.84
N VAL A 86 13.56 3.66 1.78
CA VAL A 86 12.77 3.29 2.96
C VAL A 86 13.46 2.16 3.71
N LEU A 87 13.86 2.41 4.95
CA LEU A 87 14.48 1.39 5.80
C LEU A 87 13.40 0.51 6.45
N ILE A 88 13.52 -0.80 6.28
CA ILE A 88 12.59 -1.81 6.80
C ILE A 88 13.28 -2.61 7.90
N ASP A 89 12.64 -2.75 9.05
CA ASP A 89 13.05 -3.64 10.13
C ASP A 89 12.64 -5.08 9.84
N GLN A 90 11.36 -5.28 9.57
CA GLN A 90 10.80 -6.58 9.20
C GLN A 90 9.54 -6.42 8.35
N VAL A 91 9.24 -7.47 7.59
CA VAL A 91 8.02 -7.62 6.81
C VAL A 91 7.19 -8.75 7.41
N LEU A 92 5.96 -8.44 7.80
CA LEU A 92 4.99 -9.44 8.24
C LEU A 92 3.89 -9.56 7.18
N SER A 93 3.41 -10.78 6.97
CA SER A 93 2.37 -11.08 5.99
C SER A 93 1.23 -11.89 6.62
N SER A 94 0.02 -11.62 6.18
CA SER A 94 -1.09 -12.56 6.33
C SER A 94 -0.70 -13.92 5.72
N GLN A 95 -1.31 -14.99 6.25
CA GLN A 95 -1.09 -16.37 5.79
C GLN A 95 -1.75 -16.66 4.43
N TRP A 96 -2.61 -15.79 3.91
CA TRP A 96 -3.18 -15.92 2.57
C TRP A 96 -2.12 -15.82 1.48
N CYS A 97 -2.20 -16.70 0.49
CA CYS A 97 -1.17 -16.80 -0.57
C CYS A 97 -0.98 -15.49 -1.33
N ARG A 98 -2.04 -14.74 -1.64
CA ARG A 98 -1.92 -13.42 -2.28
C ARG A 98 -1.14 -12.39 -1.46
N CYS A 99 -1.19 -12.46 -0.12
CA CYS A 99 -0.38 -11.61 0.74
C CYS A 99 1.06 -12.08 0.80
N LYS A 100 1.27 -13.40 0.95
CA LYS A 100 2.61 -14.02 0.93
C LYS A 100 3.33 -13.73 -0.38
N ASP A 101 2.65 -13.87 -1.51
CA ASP A 101 3.20 -13.56 -2.83
C ASP A 101 3.51 -12.07 -2.99
N THR A 102 2.62 -11.18 -2.52
CA THR A 102 2.89 -9.74 -2.51
C THR A 102 4.16 -9.43 -1.72
N ALA A 103 4.28 -9.96 -0.50
CA ALA A 103 5.45 -9.76 0.35
C ALA A 103 6.73 -10.33 -0.29
N LYS A 104 6.66 -11.56 -0.82
CA LYS A 104 7.78 -12.23 -1.49
C LYS A 104 8.28 -11.46 -2.71
N PHE A 105 7.39 -11.06 -3.61
CA PHE A 105 7.79 -10.35 -4.85
C PHE A 105 8.25 -8.91 -4.59
N ALA A 106 7.75 -8.26 -3.53
CA ALA A 106 8.16 -6.91 -3.18
C ALA A 106 9.47 -6.89 -2.37
N PHE A 107 9.62 -7.76 -1.39
CA PHE A 107 10.65 -7.65 -0.36
C PHE A 107 11.58 -8.87 -0.27
N GLY A 108 11.21 -10.01 -0.87
CA GLY A 108 11.95 -11.27 -0.77
C GLY A 108 11.60 -12.05 0.49
N GLU A 109 12.05 -11.57 1.65
CA GLU A 109 11.82 -12.23 2.94
C GLU A 109 10.64 -11.62 3.70
N TYR A 110 9.89 -12.47 4.39
CA TYR A 110 8.79 -12.08 5.26
C TYR A 110 8.55 -13.16 6.33
N LYS A 111 7.80 -12.80 7.38
CA LYS A 111 7.28 -13.75 8.36
C LYS A 111 5.75 -13.75 8.32
N GLU A 112 5.15 -14.92 8.47
CA GLU A 112 3.70 -15.03 8.59
C GLU A 112 3.24 -14.52 9.96
N PHE A 113 2.11 -13.81 9.97
CA PHE A 113 1.50 -13.31 11.18
C PHE A 113 -0.03 -13.40 11.07
N ALA A 114 -0.62 -14.33 11.81
CA ALA A 114 -2.04 -14.65 11.71
C ALA A 114 -2.98 -13.46 12.04
N ALA A 115 -2.51 -12.50 12.85
CA ALA A 115 -3.26 -11.28 13.14
C ALA A 115 -3.53 -10.40 11.90
N LEU A 116 -2.83 -10.64 10.79
CA LEU A 116 -3.02 -9.97 9.50
C LEU A 116 -3.98 -10.71 8.56
N ASN A 117 -4.54 -11.84 8.97
CA ASN A 117 -5.44 -12.66 8.16
C ASN A 117 -6.74 -11.93 7.84
N SER A 118 -7.34 -12.25 6.68
CA SER A 118 -8.60 -11.64 6.25
C SER A 118 -9.74 -11.93 7.21
N THR A 119 -10.50 -10.91 7.55
CA THR A 119 -11.76 -11.01 8.32
C THR A 119 -12.98 -10.75 7.44
N PHE A 120 -12.81 -10.73 6.11
CA PHE A 120 -13.85 -10.32 5.16
C PHE A 120 -15.01 -11.29 5.08
N GLN A 121 -14.78 -12.59 5.14
CA GLN A 121 -15.82 -13.60 4.93
C GLN A 121 -15.92 -14.61 6.10
N THR A 122 -17.10 -15.19 6.26
CA THR A 122 -17.34 -16.28 7.22
C THR A 122 -16.54 -17.54 6.83
N PRO A 123 -15.93 -18.27 7.82
CA PRO A 123 -16.04 -18.06 9.26
C PRO A 123 -14.98 -17.10 9.84
N PHE A 124 -14.10 -16.53 9.02
CA PHE A 124 -12.92 -15.77 9.47
C PHE A 124 -13.27 -14.42 10.12
N ASN A 125 -14.41 -13.84 9.77
CA ASN A 125 -14.91 -12.60 10.38
C ASN A 125 -15.06 -12.70 11.92
N LYS A 126 -15.31 -13.89 12.46
CA LYS A 126 -15.41 -14.14 13.90
C LYS A 126 -14.08 -13.92 14.65
N ASN A 127 -12.97 -13.91 13.92
CA ASN A 127 -11.63 -13.78 14.50
C ASN A 127 -11.19 -12.31 14.66
N GLU A 128 -11.92 -11.33 14.08
CA GLU A 128 -11.49 -9.94 13.97
C GLU A 128 -11.06 -9.34 15.30
N ALA A 129 -11.91 -9.39 16.33
CA ALA A 129 -11.58 -8.79 17.62
C ALA A 129 -10.29 -9.38 18.25
N LYS A 130 -10.10 -10.70 18.12
CA LYS A 130 -8.87 -11.37 18.60
C LYS A 130 -7.65 -10.95 17.81
N GLN A 131 -7.75 -10.91 16.47
CA GLN A 131 -6.67 -10.53 15.56
C GLN A 131 -6.26 -9.07 15.80
N LEU A 132 -7.21 -8.15 15.89
CA LEU A 132 -6.92 -6.75 16.16
C LEU A 132 -6.23 -6.56 17.51
N LYS A 133 -6.71 -7.21 18.57
CA LYS A 133 -6.05 -7.17 19.89
C LYS A 133 -4.59 -7.64 19.82
N GLU A 134 -4.33 -8.71 19.08
CA GLU A 134 -2.97 -9.23 18.89
C GLU A 134 -2.10 -8.28 18.07
N LEU A 135 -2.63 -7.71 17.00
CA LEU A 135 -1.96 -6.72 16.14
C LEU A 135 -1.58 -5.46 16.94
N TYR A 136 -2.51 -4.89 17.70
CA TYR A 136 -2.24 -3.74 18.55
C TYR A 136 -1.17 -4.04 19.59
N ARG A 137 -1.24 -5.20 20.25
CA ARG A 137 -0.22 -5.63 21.23
C ARG A 137 1.15 -5.76 20.58
N PHE A 138 1.24 -6.36 19.39
CA PHE A 138 2.49 -6.51 18.66
C PHE A 138 3.09 -5.14 18.32
N VAL A 139 2.31 -4.24 17.71
CA VAL A 139 2.78 -2.91 17.30
C VAL A 139 3.19 -2.06 18.50
N LYS A 140 2.46 -2.13 19.62
CA LYS A 140 2.81 -1.43 20.87
C LYS A 140 4.21 -1.82 21.38
N ASN A 141 4.53 -3.12 21.33
CA ASN A 141 5.80 -3.66 21.82
C ASN A 141 6.93 -3.60 20.78
N TRP A 142 6.62 -3.33 19.52
CA TRP A 142 7.62 -3.27 18.47
C TRP A 142 8.49 -2.02 18.62
N ASN A 143 9.82 -2.22 18.48
CA ASN A 143 10.81 -1.14 18.43
C ASN A 143 11.75 -1.38 17.25
N GLY A 144 11.48 -0.71 16.14
CA GLY A 144 12.24 -0.84 14.90
C GLY A 144 13.56 -0.06 14.86
N LYS A 145 13.93 0.61 15.95
CA LYS A 145 15.20 1.38 16.04
C LYS A 145 15.44 2.31 14.84
N GLY A 146 14.44 3.10 14.48
CA GLY A 146 14.49 4.02 13.35
C GLY A 146 14.07 3.43 11.99
N LYS A 147 13.83 2.11 11.89
CA LYS A 147 13.29 1.46 10.69
C LYS A 147 11.78 1.34 10.75
N ASN A 148 11.14 0.87 9.67
CA ASN A 148 9.70 0.71 9.56
C ASN A 148 9.27 -0.75 9.70
N LEU A 149 8.06 -0.97 10.21
CA LEU A 149 7.37 -2.26 10.18
C LEU A 149 6.44 -2.30 8.97
N VAL A 150 6.63 -3.28 8.08
CA VAL A 150 5.77 -3.49 6.92
C VAL A 150 4.80 -4.64 7.20
N LEU A 151 3.51 -4.40 6.97
CA LEU A 151 2.40 -5.33 7.20
C LEU A 151 1.63 -5.55 5.90
N VAL A 152 1.84 -6.70 5.25
CA VAL A 152 1.11 -7.07 4.03
C VAL A 152 -0.15 -7.82 4.42
N THR A 153 -1.31 -7.23 4.14
CA THR A 153 -2.60 -7.71 4.65
C THR A 153 -3.76 -7.45 3.68
N HIS A 154 -4.96 -7.43 4.18
CA HIS A 154 -6.23 -7.27 3.45
C HIS A 154 -6.86 -5.92 3.76
N TYR A 155 -7.74 -5.45 2.85
CA TYR A 155 -8.46 -4.22 3.09
C TYR A 155 -9.26 -4.25 4.39
N SER A 156 -9.85 -5.40 4.77
CA SER A 156 -10.64 -5.53 5.99
C SER A 156 -9.84 -5.17 7.26
N ILE A 157 -8.60 -5.65 7.36
CA ILE A 157 -7.71 -5.32 8.49
C ILE A 157 -7.28 -3.86 8.44
N ILE A 158 -6.88 -3.36 7.25
CA ILE A 158 -6.45 -1.96 7.11
C ILE A 158 -7.59 -1.02 7.49
N THR A 159 -8.81 -1.26 6.98
CA THR A 159 -9.98 -0.45 7.30
C THR A 159 -10.32 -0.52 8.78
N ALA A 160 -10.24 -1.70 9.40
CA ALA A 160 -10.55 -1.87 10.83
C ALA A 160 -9.59 -1.08 11.76
N VAL A 161 -8.31 -0.90 11.37
CA VAL A 161 -7.34 -0.19 12.23
C VAL A 161 -7.13 1.28 11.84
N THR A 162 -7.47 1.68 10.60
CA THR A 162 -7.14 3.03 10.08
C THR A 162 -8.35 3.82 9.58
N ASN A 163 -9.51 3.19 9.37
CA ASN A 163 -10.66 3.70 8.62
C ASN A 163 -10.38 4.00 7.12
N ALA A 164 -9.17 3.74 6.63
CA ALA A 164 -8.85 3.84 5.20
C ALA A 164 -9.35 2.61 4.44
N VAL A 165 -9.83 2.80 3.21
CA VAL A 165 -10.26 1.73 2.30
C VAL A 165 -9.29 1.67 1.11
N PRO A 166 -8.17 0.95 1.24
CA PRO A 166 -7.13 0.97 0.21
C PRO A 166 -7.50 0.14 -1.01
N SER A 167 -7.06 0.58 -2.18
CA SER A 167 -7.03 -0.20 -3.42
C SER A 167 -6.00 -1.33 -3.37
N SER A 168 -6.04 -2.29 -4.31
CA SER A 168 -5.03 -3.36 -4.39
C SER A 168 -3.63 -2.77 -4.54
N GLY A 169 -2.69 -3.25 -3.74
CA GLY A 169 -1.30 -2.77 -3.73
C GLY A 169 -1.08 -1.40 -3.10
N GLU A 170 -2.14 -0.72 -2.67
CA GLU A 170 -2.01 0.60 -2.02
C GLU A 170 -1.28 0.48 -0.68
N ILE A 171 -0.42 1.47 -0.42
CA ILE A 171 0.43 1.57 0.75
C ILE A 171 -0.15 2.66 1.67
N VAL A 172 -0.46 2.30 2.90
CA VAL A 172 -0.96 3.20 3.94
C VAL A 172 0.10 3.35 5.03
N ILE A 173 0.68 4.54 5.16
CA ILE A 173 1.72 4.87 6.13
C ILE A 173 1.06 5.48 7.36
N THR A 174 1.31 4.90 8.53
CA THR A 174 0.70 5.31 9.80
C THR A 174 1.74 5.50 10.90
N ASP A 175 1.35 6.16 11.99
CA ASP A 175 2.05 6.06 13.26
C ASP A 175 1.76 4.71 13.96
N LYS A 176 2.31 4.52 15.17
CA LYS A 176 2.09 3.31 15.99
C LYS A 176 0.66 3.16 16.52
N ASN A 177 -0.15 4.21 16.46
CA ASN A 177 -1.57 4.18 16.84
C ASN A 177 -2.48 3.97 15.63
N PHE A 178 -1.89 3.62 14.46
CA PHE A 178 -2.58 3.47 13.18
C PHE A 178 -3.25 4.73 12.65
N LYS A 179 -2.87 5.92 13.14
CA LYS A 179 -3.30 7.18 12.53
C LYS A 179 -2.62 7.34 11.18
N VAL A 180 -3.42 7.47 10.12
CA VAL A 180 -2.91 7.63 8.75
C VAL A 180 -2.15 8.94 8.62
N ILE A 181 -0.94 8.87 8.06
CA ILE A 181 -0.07 10.01 7.77
C ILE A 181 -0.02 10.27 6.26
N SER A 182 0.05 9.20 5.46
CA SER A 182 0.14 9.28 4.00
C SER A 182 -0.37 8.00 3.37
N THR A 183 -0.87 8.09 2.13
CA THR A 183 -1.19 6.95 1.28
C THR A 183 -0.45 7.06 -0.05
N ILE A 184 -0.12 5.91 -0.65
CA ILE A 184 0.63 5.84 -1.90
C ILE A 184 -0.02 4.80 -2.80
N THR A 185 -0.52 5.24 -3.95
CA THR A 185 -1.02 4.36 -5.00
C THR A 185 0.13 3.74 -5.79
N THR A 186 -0.07 2.53 -6.30
CA THR A 186 0.97 1.76 -7.01
C THR A 186 0.54 1.31 -8.40
N ASP A 187 -0.48 1.93 -8.95
CA ASP A 187 -1.00 1.67 -10.30
C ASP A 187 -0.02 2.10 -11.41
#